data_b7f7722d35a6bfd63b874e7e9fed9d50
#
_entry.id   b7f7722d35a6bfd63b874e7e9fed9d50
#
_cell.length_a   1.000
_cell.length_b   1.000
_cell.length_c   1.000
_cell.angle_alpha   90.00
_cell.angle_beta   90.00
_cell.angle_gamma   90.00
#
_symmetry.space_group_name_H-M   'P 1'
#
loop_
_entity.id
_entity.type
_entity.pdbx_description
1 polymer ?
#
loop_
_entity_poly.entity_id
_entity_poly.type
_entity_poly.pdbx_seq_one_letter_code
_entity_poly.pdbx_strand_id
1 'polypeptide(L)'
;MIPEAQKQQMAEAVAKIRETMAVAAKTAGRDPAEVRLCAACKTRTVEEVRYSADLPIDLFGENHVQELVEKTDANAYNGKPGHFIGHLQTNKVNKVVGRAALIQSVDSTRLLDKICLLYTSPSPRDTE
;
A
#
# COMPACT_ATOMS: atom_id res chain seq x y z
N MET A 1 20.73 7.51 0.25
CA MET A 1 21.20 6.18 0.71
C MET A 1 20.80 5.96 2.16
N ILE A 2 20.28 4.78 2.46
CA ILE A 2 19.82 4.48 3.82
C ILE A 2 20.99 3.97 4.66
N PRO A 3 21.24 4.53 5.86
CA PRO A 3 22.30 4.02 6.74
C PRO A 3 22.05 2.56 7.16
N GLU A 4 23.11 1.79 7.35
CA GLU A 4 23.01 0.40 7.76
C GLU A 4 22.27 0.22 9.08
N ALA A 5 22.49 1.13 10.03
CA ALA A 5 21.79 1.08 11.33
C ALA A 5 20.29 1.22 11.15
N GLN A 6 19.85 2.09 10.25
CA GLN A 6 18.43 2.27 9.95
C GLN A 6 17.85 1.02 9.28
N LYS A 7 18.58 0.43 8.33
CA LYS A 7 18.15 -0.81 7.67
C LYS A 7 17.93 -1.93 8.68
N GLN A 8 18.87 -2.07 9.61
CA GLN A 8 18.78 -3.09 10.66
C GLN A 8 17.58 -2.85 11.57
N GLN A 9 17.34 -1.60 11.95
CA GLN A 9 16.17 -1.24 12.77
C GLN A 9 14.87 -1.57 12.07
N MET A 10 14.78 -1.27 10.77
CA MET A 10 13.60 -1.58 9.97
C MET A 10 13.36 -3.08 9.90
N ALA A 11 14.40 -3.86 9.63
CA ALA A 11 14.28 -5.31 9.54
C ALA A 11 13.87 -5.94 10.86
N GLU A 12 14.44 -5.48 11.98
CA GLU A 12 14.10 -5.97 13.31
C GLU A 12 12.67 -5.60 13.69
N ALA A 13 12.22 -4.39 13.36
CA ALA A 13 10.86 -3.95 13.65
C ALA A 13 9.84 -4.81 12.90
N VAL A 14 10.07 -5.08 11.62
CA VAL A 14 9.17 -5.92 10.82
C VAL A 14 9.15 -7.34 11.36
N ALA A 15 10.31 -7.90 11.68
CA ALA A 15 10.39 -9.27 12.22
C ALA A 15 9.62 -9.39 13.53
N LYS A 16 9.73 -8.39 14.40
CA LYS A 16 9.02 -8.39 15.69
C LYS A 16 7.50 -8.28 15.49
N ILE A 17 7.06 -7.43 14.56
CA ILE A 17 5.64 -7.29 14.24
C ILE A 17 5.11 -8.61 13.70
N ARG A 18 5.83 -9.25 12.79
CA ARG A 18 5.44 -10.55 12.22
C ARG A 18 5.30 -11.62 13.30
N GLU A 19 6.24 -11.66 14.23
CA GLU A 19 6.18 -12.61 15.35
C GLU A 19 4.95 -12.37 16.21
N THR A 20 4.67 -11.13 16.55
CA THR A 20 3.49 -10.76 17.33
C THR A 20 2.20 -11.15 16.59
N MET A 21 2.13 -10.91 15.29
CA MET A 21 0.99 -11.29 14.47
C MET A 21 0.79 -12.80 14.46
N ALA A 22 1.87 -13.56 14.32
CA ALA A 22 1.81 -15.02 14.28
C ALA A 22 1.29 -15.59 15.61
N VAL A 23 1.78 -15.07 16.73
CA VAL A 23 1.32 -15.49 18.06
C VAL A 23 -0.15 -15.18 18.24
N ALA A 24 -0.57 -13.96 17.89
CA ALA A 24 -1.96 -13.55 18.01
C ALA A 24 -2.89 -14.40 17.15
N ALA A 25 -2.49 -14.70 15.93
CA ALA A 25 -3.29 -15.53 15.02
C ALA A 25 -3.46 -16.93 15.56
N LYS A 26 -2.39 -17.54 16.05
CA LYS A 26 -2.44 -18.89 16.63
C LYS A 26 -3.32 -18.92 17.87
N THR A 27 -3.22 -17.91 18.72
CA THR A 27 -4.05 -17.80 19.93
C THR A 27 -5.52 -17.71 19.57
N ALA A 28 -5.86 -17.05 18.46
CA ALA A 28 -7.23 -16.93 17.97
C ALA A 28 -7.70 -18.16 17.17
N GLY A 29 -6.86 -19.18 17.01
CA GLY A 29 -7.19 -20.36 16.22
C GLY A 29 -7.16 -20.15 14.72
N ARG A 30 -6.40 -19.13 14.26
CA ARG A 30 -6.30 -18.80 12.84
C ARG A 30 -4.91 -19.14 12.30
N ASP A 31 -4.85 -19.41 11.00
CA ASP A 31 -3.59 -19.60 10.31
C ASP A 31 -2.90 -18.23 10.17
N PRO A 32 -1.65 -18.08 10.68
CA PRO A 32 -0.93 -16.82 10.51
C PRO A 32 -0.78 -16.36 9.06
N ALA A 33 -0.78 -17.28 8.10
CA ALA A 33 -0.68 -16.95 6.69
C ALA A 33 -1.91 -16.21 6.13
N GLU A 34 -3.04 -16.27 6.83
CA GLU A 34 -4.25 -15.55 6.44
C GLU A 34 -4.17 -14.06 6.72
N VAL A 35 -3.26 -13.64 7.60
CA VAL A 35 -3.16 -12.25 8.04
C VAL A 35 -2.02 -11.59 7.29
N ARG A 36 -2.32 -10.52 6.56
CA ARG A 36 -1.32 -9.78 5.80
C ARG A 36 -0.88 -8.54 6.55
N LEU A 37 0.39 -8.20 6.38
CA LEU A 37 0.96 -6.99 6.96
C LEU A 37 0.95 -5.88 5.91
N CYS A 38 0.24 -4.80 6.21
CA CYS A 38 0.23 -3.59 5.40
C CYS A 38 1.09 -2.53 6.08
N ALA A 39 2.11 -2.06 5.38
CA ALA A 39 2.98 -1.02 5.91
C ALA A 39 2.49 0.35 5.42
N ALA A 40 2.10 1.22 6.35
CA ALA A 40 1.75 2.59 6.03
C ALA A 40 3.03 3.38 5.78
N CYS A 41 3.16 3.94 4.58
CA CYS A 41 4.40 4.53 4.09
C CYS A 41 4.39 6.05 4.01
N LYS A 42 3.40 6.71 4.61
CA LYS A 42 3.34 8.17 4.58
C LYS A 42 4.63 8.77 5.15
N THR A 43 5.11 9.83 4.53
CA THR A 43 6.33 10.55 4.91
C THR A 43 7.63 9.76 4.72
N ARG A 44 7.57 8.57 4.15
CA ARG A 44 8.78 7.77 3.87
C ARG A 44 9.26 8.03 2.45
N THR A 45 10.58 7.98 2.27
CA THR A 45 11.18 8.20 0.95
C THR A 45 11.01 6.98 0.06
N VAL A 46 11.17 7.19 -1.26
CA VAL A 46 11.18 6.09 -2.23
C VAL A 46 12.25 5.06 -1.86
N GLU A 47 13.41 5.49 -1.43
CA GLU A 47 14.51 4.58 -1.05
C GLU A 47 14.16 3.73 0.16
N GLU A 48 13.53 4.36 1.18
CA GLU A 48 13.11 3.63 2.38
C GLU A 48 12.06 2.58 2.04
N VAL A 49 11.08 2.94 1.22
CA VAL A 49 10.03 2.00 0.81
C VAL A 49 10.63 0.87 -0.03
N ARG A 50 11.52 1.20 -0.95
CA ARG A 50 12.14 0.17 -1.80
C ARG A 50 12.94 -0.83 -0.98
N TYR A 51 13.68 -0.37 0.01
CA TYR A 51 14.37 -1.28 0.91
C TYR A 51 13.38 -2.14 1.69
N SER A 52 12.31 -1.54 2.22
CA SER A 52 11.31 -2.28 3.01
C SER A 52 10.56 -3.32 2.17
N ALA A 53 10.51 -3.15 0.85
CA ALA A 53 9.88 -4.14 -0.03
C ALA A 53 10.65 -5.48 -0.06
N ASP A 54 11.90 -5.50 0.38
CA ASP A 54 12.67 -6.74 0.53
C ASP A 54 12.40 -7.43 1.88
N LEU A 55 11.70 -6.77 2.78
CA LEU A 55 11.34 -7.32 4.08
C LEU A 55 10.01 -8.08 3.99
N PRO A 56 9.64 -8.89 5.00
CA PRO A 56 8.40 -9.68 4.94
C PRO A 56 7.15 -8.82 5.20
N ILE A 57 6.93 -7.87 4.34
CA ILE A 57 5.74 -7.03 4.28
C ILE A 57 4.93 -7.48 3.08
N ASP A 58 3.60 -7.66 3.25
CA ASP A 58 2.76 -8.18 2.19
C ASP A 58 2.32 -7.10 1.20
N LEU A 59 2.04 -5.90 1.71
CA LEU A 59 1.56 -4.80 0.89
C LEU A 59 1.87 -3.46 1.55
N PHE A 60 1.69 -2.40 0.79
CA PHE A 60 1.95 -1.04 1.26
C PHE A 60 0.69 -0.21 1.23
N GLY A 61 0.57 0.74 2.16
CA GLY A 61 -0.55 1.65 2.23
C GLY A 61 -0.09 3.10 2.15
N GLU A 62 -0.76 3.91 1.34
CA GLU A 62 -0.49 5.33 1.20
C GLU A 62 -1.71 6.15 1.59
N ASN A 63 -1.45 7.25 2.27
CA ASN A 63 -2.49 8.17 2.72
C ASN A 63 -2.66 9.35 1.76
N HIS A 64 -1.67 9.63 0.93
CA HIS A 64 -1.67 10.78 0.03
C HIS A 64 -1.50 10.33 -1.42
N VAL A 65 -2.34 10.88 -2.30
CA VAL A 65 -2.33 10.52 -3.72
C VAL A 65 -0.96 10.79 -4.34
N GLN A 66 -0.35 11.94 -4.01
CA GLN A 66 0.94 12.29 -4.57
C GLN A 66 2.03 11.28 -4.21
N GLU A 67 2.04 10.79 -2.97
CA GLU A 67 3.00 9.77 -2.55
C GLU A 67 2.75 8.45 -3.25
N LEU A 68 1.47 8.06 -3.43
CA LEU A 68 1.14 6.84 -4.17
C LEU A 68 1.65 6.92 -5.60
N VAL A 69 1.41 8.05 -6.28
CA VAL A 69 1.86 8.26 -7.66
C VAL A 69 3.39 8.18 -7.74
N GLU A 70 4.07 8.91 -6.88
CA GLU A 70 5.52 8.97 -6.88
C GLU A 70 6.14 7.59 -6.64
N LYS A 71 5.67 6.89 -5.64
CA LYS A 71 6.25 5.59 -5.28
C LYS A 71 5.89 4.50 -6.28
N THR A 72 4.67 4.54 -6.83
CA THR A 72 4.26 3.59 -7.87
C THR A 72 5.09 3.80 -9.14
N ASP A 73 5.23 5.04 -9.57
CA ASP A 73 5.96 5.36 -10.79
C ASP A 73 7.46 5.05 -10.66
N ALA A 74 8.00 5.14 -9.43
CA ALA A 74 9.38 4.78 -9.15
C ALA A 74 9.57 3.28 -8.87
N ASN A 75 8.51 2.49 -8.94
CA ASN A 75 8.53 1.06 -8.62
C ASN A 75 9.09 0.77 -7.22
N ALA A 76 8.76 1.65 -6.25
CA ALA A 76 9.27 1.51 -4.90
C ALA A 76 8.73 0.26 -4.19
N TYR A 77 7.53 -0.18 -4.55
CA TYR A 77 6.92 -1.36 -3.93
C TYR A 77 7.47 -2.69 -4.47
N ASN A 78 8.27 -2.61 -5.50
CA ASN A 78 8.97 -3.76 -6.10
C ASN A 78 8.03 -4.94 -6.40
N GLY A 79 6.90 -4.64 -7.03
CA GLY A 79 5.90 -5.64 -7.42
C GLY A 79 4.88 -6.00 -6.38
N LYS A 80 5.02 -5.53 -5.14
CA LYS A 80 4.03 -5.76 -4.10
C LYS A 80 2.87 -4.78 -4.25
N PRO A 81 1.64 -5.15 -3.80
CA PRO A 81 0.48 -4.27 -3.96
C PRO A 81 0.61 -3.00 -3.14
N GLY A 82 0.20 -1.89 -3.73
CA GLY A 82 0.02 -0.62 -3.03
C GLY A 82 -1.46 -0.34 -2.86
N HIS A 83 -1.90 -0.12 -1.63
CA HIS A 83 -3.29 0.22 -1.33
C HIS A 83 -3.41 1.70 -0.99
N PHE A 84 -4.53 2.31 -1.33
CA PHE A 84 -4.82 3.66 -0.89
C PHE A 84 -5.69 3.58 0.36
N ILE A 85 -5.17 4.06 1.48
CA ILE A 85 -5.81 3.94 2.79
C ILE A 85 -6.18 5.30 3.40
N GLY A 86 -5.91 6.40 2.69
CA GLY A 86 -6.25 7.75 3.14
C GLY A 86 -7.53 8.29 2.54
N HIS A 87 -7.90 9.50 2.94
CA HIS A 87 -9.08 10.17 2.37
C HIS A 87 -8.85 10.45 0.89
N LEU A 88 -9.79 10.03 0.05
CA LEU A 88 -9.69 10.19 -1.40
C LEU A 88 -10.71 11.21 -1.87
N GLN A 89 -10.23 12.30 -2.46
CA GLN A 89 -11.07 13.31 -3.09
C GLN A 89 -11.50 12.84 -4.49
N THR A 90 -12.75 13.15 -4.86
CA THR A 90 -13.29 12.72 -6.15
C THR A 90 -12.48 13.23 -7.34
N ASN A 91 -11.89 14.42 -7.23
CA ASN A 91 -11.10 15.00 -8.32
C ASN A 91 -9.72 14.35 -8.48
N LYS A 92 -9.36 13.43 -7.60
CA LYS A 92 -8.06 12.73 -7.66
C LYS A 92 -8.18 11.24 -7.94
N VAL A 93 -9.39 10.75 -8.11
CA VAL A 93 -9.64 9.32 -8.36
C VAL A 93 -8.90 8.83 -9.59
N ASN A 94 -8.82 9.64 -10.64
CA ASN A 94 -8.15 9.27 -11.88
C ASN A 94 -6.65 8.99 -11.70
N LYS A 95 -6.03 9.51 -10.65
CA LYS A 95 -4.62 9.24 -10.37
C LYS A 95 -4.41 7.97 -9.56
N VAL A 96 -5.44 7.54 -8.84
CA VAL A 96 -5.37 6.36 -7.97
C VAL A 96 -5.78 5.09 -8.71
N VAL A 97 -6.81 5.19 -9.55
CA VAL A 97 -7.29 4.06 -10.37
C VAL A 97 -6.17 3.62 -11.32
N GLY A 98 -5.82 2.33 -11.25
CA GLY A 98 -4.73 1.78 -12.04
C GLY A 98 -3.38 1.76 -11.32
N ARG A 99 -3.24 2.53 -10.24
CA ARG A 99 -2.02 2.49 -9.42
C ARG A 99 -2.24 1.71 -8.13
N ALA A 100 -3.34 1.96 -7.45
CA ALA A 100 -3.67 1.23 -6.23
C ALA A 100 -4.32 -0.11 -6.56
N ALA A 101 -3.87 -1.18 -5.89
CA ALA A 101 -4.48 -2.49 -6.03
C ALA A 101 -5.84 -2.54 -5.32
N LEU A 102 -6.01 -1.71 -4.29
CA LEU A 102 -7.25 -1.63 -3.52
C LEU A 102 -7.38 -0.24 -2.91
N ILE A 103 -8.59 0.29 -2.92
CA ILE A 103 -8.93 1.54 -2.24
C ILE A 103 -9.77 1.16 -1.02
N GLN A 104 -9.23 1.40 0.17
CA GLN A 104 -9.87 0.96 1.42
C GLN A 104 -10.76 2.03 2.05
N SER A 105 -10.75 3.25 1.51
CA SER A 105 -11.29 4.43 2.16
C SER A 105 -12.46 5.06 1.41
N VAL A 106 -13.33 4.25 0.84
CA VAL A 106 -14.53 4.76 0.16
C VAL A 106 -15.56 5.14 1.21
N ASP A 107 -15.83 6.44 1.32
CA ASP A 107 -16.68 7.00 2.38
C ASP A 107 -17.98 7.63 1.87
N SER A 108 -18.25 7.57 0.58
CA SER A 108 -19.48 8.14 0.01
C SER A 108 -19.87 7.41 -1.27
N THR A 109 -21.16 7.47 -1.60
CA THR A 109 -21.65 6.92 -2.87
C THR A 109 -21.12 7.70 -4.05
N ARG A 110 -20.95 9.01 -3.91
CA ARG A 110 -20.37 9.85 -4.96
C ARG A 110 -18.96 9.40 -5.32
N LEU A 111 -18.15 9.13 -4.31
CA LEU A 111 -16.80 8.63 -4.52
C LEU A 111 -16.81 7.25 -5.17
N LEU A 112 -17.67 6.36 -4.69
CA LEU A 112 -17.82 5.02 -5.26
C LEU A 112 -18.22 5.08 -6.72
N ASP A 113 -19.18 5.92 -7.08
CA ASP A 113 -19.62 6.08 -8.45
C ASP A 113 -18.48 6.56 -9.34
N LYS A 114 -17.68 7.51 -8.88
CA LYS A 114 -16.55 8.02 -9.63
C LYS A 114 -15.50 6.94 -9.88
N ILE A 115 -15.22 6.13 -8.87
CA ILE A 115 -14.27 5.02 -9.00
C ILE A 115 -14.80 3.99 -10.00
N CYS A 116 -16.05 3.59 -9.86
CA CYS A 116 -16.67 2.61 -10.74
C CYS A 116 -16.69 3.09 -12.19
N LEU A 117 -16.97 4.37 -12.41
CA LEU A 117 -17.00 4.95 -13.75
C LEU A 117 -15.63 4.84 -14.44
N LEU A 118 -14.54 5.09 -13.69
CA LEU A 118 -13.19 5.02 -14.24
C LEU A 118 -12.72 3.59 -14.49
N TYR A 119 -13.22 2.63 -13.73
CA TYR A 119 -12.87 1.22 -13.94
C TYR A 119 -13.69 0.56 -15.05
N THR A 120 -14.92 0.99 -15.23
CA THR A 120 -15.86 0.29 -16.15
C THR A 120 -15.99 0.94 -17.50
N SER A 121 -15.72 2.24 -17.63
CA SER A 121 -15.82 2.91 -18.92
C SER A 121 -14.54 2.67 -19.74
N PRO A 122 -14.64 2.66 -21.08
CA PRO A 122 -13.45 2.70 -21.93
C PRO A 122 -12.69 3.99 -21.65
N SER A 123 -11.54 3.87 -21.05
CA SER A 123 -10.72 5.01 -20.68
C SER A 123 -9.45 5.03 -21.53
N PRO A 124 -8.73 6.14 -21.55
CA PRO A 124 -7.42 6.14 -22.19
C PRO A 124 -6.52 5.02 -21.71
N ARG A 125 -6.63 4.64 -20.44
CA ARG A 125 -5.85 3.55 -19.89
C ARG A 125 -6.19 2.21 -20.53
N ASP A 126 -7.47 1.98 -20.85
CA ASP A 126 -7.90 0.72 -21.45
C ASP A 126 -7.64 0.68 -22.96
N THR A 127 -7.56 1.82 -23.58
CA THR A 127 -7.40 1.95 -25.04
C THR A 127 -5.97 2.25 -25.47
N GLU A 128 -5.12 2.57 -24.57
CA GLU A 128 -3.71 2.87 -24.86
C GLU A 128 -2.87 1.66 -25.18
#